data_b8cc25fdf88e84d1d59dcd292dfe4247
#
_entry.id   b8cc25fdf88e84d1d59dcd292dfe4247
#
_cell.length_a   1.000
_cell.length_b   1.000
_cell.length_c   1.000
_cell.angle_alpha   90.00
_cell.angle_beta   90.00
_cell.angle_gamma   90.00
#
_symmetry.space_group_name_H-M   'P 1'
#
loop_
_entity.id
_entity.type
_entity.pdbx_description
1 polymer ?
#
loop_
_entity_poly.entity_id
_entity_poly.type
_entity_poly.pdbx_seq_one_letter_code
_entity_poly.pdbx_strand_id
1 'polypeptide(L)'
;MLPLLTVLWLLVQAPVSQPYKDDSVASAALGRTMKYRVLLPDGYERSREQYRALYLLHGLTGDYVDWSTRTDLARLARDLPLVIVMPDGENAWYTNAADKGPRFEDYIADDLVKDVESKYRVIRSRYGRAIAGLSMGGYGALKIGLKRPNVFSAAGGFSSALGVTDPAFVDRLPAHRDQLNRIYGPPASDTRITNDVLIAEKADPSRMPAIYIDCGTDDGLLESNRALAAALKKRGIAYEYHEVPGAHSWGYWNRRLEVFLPWLVRAFRNAEGR
;
A
#
# COMPACT_ATOMS: atom_id res chain seq x y z
N MET A 1 -57.72 -25.18 -32.50
CA MET A 1 -56.84 -24.10 -32.04
C MET A 1 -56.19 -24.55 -30.74
N LEU A 2 -54.91 -24.97 -30.78
CA LEU A 2 -54.14 -25.27 -29.55
C LEU A 2 -53.46 -24.00 -29.08
N PRO A 3 -53.41 -23.71 -27.76
CA PRO A 3 -52.67 -22.55 -27.25
C PRO A 3 -51.18 -22.85 -27.20
N LEU A 4 -50.36 -21.93 -27.76
CA LEU A 4 -48.89 -21.92 -27.61
C LEU A 4 -48.58 -21.61 -26.12
N LEU A 5 -47.99 -22.57 -25.44
CA LEU A 5 -47.34 -22.36 -24.14
C LEU A 5 -45.98 -21.71 -24.34
N THR A 6 -45.90 -20.41 -24.06
CA THR A 6 -44.63 -19.68 -24.04
C THR A 6 -43.89 -20.03 -22.74
N VAL A 7 -42.84 -20.85 -22.83
CA VAL A 7 -41.95 -21.15 -21.71
C VAL A 7 -41.01 -19.96 -21.51
N LEU A 8 -41.23 -19.18 -20.47
CA LEU A 8 -40.35 -18.07 -20.07
C LEU A 8 -39.14 -18.66 -19.35
N TRP A 9 -37.98 -18.69 -20.00
CA TRP A 9 -36.72 -19.04 -19.36
C TRP A 9 -36.28 -17.87 -18.45
N LEU A 10 -36.47 -18.01 -17.15
CA LEU A 10 -35.85 -17.18 -16.14
C LEU A 10 -34.34 -17.49 -16.15
N LEU A 11 -33.54 -16.61 -16.75
CA LEU A 11 -32.09 -16.60 -16.59
C LEU A 11 -31.83 -16.28 -15.10
N VAL A 12 -31.63 -17.30 -14.29
CA VAL A 12 -31.06 -17.15 -12.95
C VAL A 12 -29.62 -16.68 -13.16
N GLN A 13 -29.39 -15.38 -13.00
CA GLN A 13 -28.02 -14.84 -12.95
C GLN A 13 -27.34 -15.50 -11.75
N ALA A 14 -26.28 -16.26 -12.01
CA ALA A 14 -25.41 -16.76 -10.95
C ALA A 14 -24.97 -15.58 -10.07
N PRO A 15 -24.94 -15.71 -8.76
CA PRO A 15 -24.48 -14.65 -7.88
C PRO A 15 -23.07 -14.24 -8.34
N VAL A 16 -22.91 -12.95 -8.65
CA VAL A 16 -21.61 -12.38 -8.95
C VAL A 16 -20.76 -12.64 -7.72
N SER A 17 -19.82 -13.58 -7.81
CA SER A 17 -18.88 -13.85 -6.71
C SER A 17 -18.18 -12.53 -6.38
N GLN A 18 -18.24 -12.12 -5.11
CA GLN A 18 -17.47 -10.95 -4.65
C GLN A 18 -16.01 -11.19 -5.01
N PRO A 19 -15.35 -10.27 -5.74
CA PRO A 19 -13.98 -10.49 -6.18
C PRO A 19 -12.98 -10.49 -5.02
N TYR A 20 -13.44 -10.16 -3.82
CA TYR A 20 -12.64 -10.02 -2.62
C TYR A 20 -12.82 -11.20 -1.67
N LYS A 21 -11.70 -11.60 -1.05
CA LYS A 21 -11.66 -12.60 0.00
C LYS A 21 -11.07 -12.00 1.27
N ASP A 22 -11.75 -12.13 2.40
CA ASP A 22 -11.21 -11.76 3.72
C ASP A 22 -10.42 -12.94 4.29
N ASP A 23 -9.25 -12.64 4.85
CA ASP A 23 -8.35 -13.59 5.45
C ASP A 23 -7.69 -12.97 6.71
N SER A 24 -6.83 -13.73 7.38
CA SER A 24 -6.14 -13.26 8.58
C SER A 24 -4.77 -13.90 8.73
N VAL A 25 -3.86 -13.21 9.40
CA VAL A 25 -2.51 -13.68 9.73
C VAL A 25 -2.28 -13.64 11.25
N ALA A 26 -1.75 -14.71 11.81
CA ALA A 26 -1.22 -14.70 13.16
C ALA A 26 0.14 -13.99 13.16
N SER A 27 0.15 -12.72 13.55
CA SER A 27 1.38 -11.93 13.55
C SER A 27 2.20 -12.16 14.82
N ALA A 28 3.40 -12.65 14.66
CA ALA A 28 4.37 -12.77 15.75
C ALA A 28 4.87 -11.40 16.20
N ALA A 29 5.03 -10.47 15.26
CA ALA A 29 5.46 -9.10 15.53
C ALA A 29 4.46 -8.31 16.40
N LEU A 30 3.16 -8.65 16.29
CA LEU A 30 2.08 -8.00 17.05
C LEU A 30 1.52 -8.86 18.19
N GLY A 31 1.86 -10.15 18.25
CA GLY A 31 1.33 -11.10 19.26
C GLY A 31 -0.18 -11.36 19.15
N ARG A 32 -0.77 -11.11 17.96
CA ARG A 32 -2.21 -11.26 17.73
C ARG A 32 -2.54 -11.54 16.26
N THR A 33 -3.79 -11.95 16.02
CA THR A 33 -4.32 -12.12 14.66
C THR A 33 -4.74 -10.79 14.06
N MET A 34 -4.27 -10.52 12.83
CA MET A 34 -4.60 -9.33 12.05
C MET A 34 -5.40 -9.74 10.80
N LYS A 35 -6.37 -8.92 10.43
CA LYS A 35 -7.20 -9.12 9.22
C LYS A 35 -6.53 -8.50 8.00
N TYR A 36 -6.82 -9.07 6.84
CA TYR A 36 -6.52 -8.47 5.56
C TYR A 36 -7.54 -8.93 4.51
N ARG A 37 -7.70 -8.15 3.45
CA ARG A 37 -8.55 -8.47 2.30
C ARG A 37 -7.67 -8.71 1.08
N VAL A 38 -8.06 -9.67 0.26
CA VAL A 38 -7.33 -10.00 -0.98
C VAL A 38 -8.26 -9.84 -2.17
N LEU A 39 -7.77 -9.16 -3.21
CA LEU A 39 -8.32 -9.20 -4.55
C LEU A 39 -7.49 -10.15 -5.39
N LEU A 40 -8.12 -11.19 -5.91
CA LEU A 40 -7.49 -12.16 -6.81
C LEU A 40 -7.75 -11.78 -8.26
N PRO A 41 -6.78 -11.99 -9.18
CA PRO A 41 -6.98 -11.71 -10.60
C PRO A 41 -8.00 -12.67 -11.22
N ASP A 42 -8.66 -12.22 -12.28
CA ASP A 42 -9.61 -13.04 -13.01
C ASP A 42 -8.96 -14.34 -13.49
N GLY A 43 -9.67 -15.46 -13.31
CA GLY A 43 -9.16 -16.77 -13.68
C GLY A 43 -8.16 -17.40 -12.70
N TYR A 44 -7.88 -16.75 -11.57
CA TYR A 44 -6.95 -17.26 -10.55
C TYR A 44 -7.21 -18.73 -10.22
N GLU A 45 -8.43 -19.16 -9.92
CA GLU A 45 -8.73 -20.53 -9.52
C GLU A 45 -8.52 -21.57 -10.65
N ARG A 46 -8.52 -21.13 -11.90
CA ARG A 46 -8.29 -21.99 -13.08
C ARG A 46 -6.85 -22.01 -13.56
N SER A 47 -6.02 -21.09 -13.07
CA SER A 47 -4.61 -20.96 -13.41
C SER A 47 -3.72 -21.68 -12.39
N ARG A 48 -2.54 -22.09 -12.83
CA ARG A 48 -1.43 -22.57 -11.97
C ARG A 48 -0.27 -21.57 -11.91
N GLU A 49 -0.43 -20.42 -12.53
CA GLU A 49 0.60 -19.39 -12.58
C GLU A 49 0.84 -18.74 -11.22
N GLN A 50 2.04 -18.20 -11.05
CA GLN A 50 2.37 -17.33 -9.93
C GLN A 50 2.16 -15.87 -10.33
N TYR A 51 1.62 -15.09 -9.43
CA TYR A 51 1.26 -13.69 -9.65
C TYR A 51 2.17 -12.76 -8.87
N ARG A 52 2.32 -11.52 -9.30
CA ARG A 52 2.92 -10.48 -8.48
C ARG A 52 1.94 -10.02 -7.42
N ALA A 53 2.47 -9.60 -6.27
CA ALA A 53 1.66 -9.14 -5.14
C ALA A 53 1.86 -7.63 -4.90
N LEU A 54 0.74 -6.90 -4.77
CA LEU A 54 0.70 -5.52 -4.31
C LEU A 54 0.13 -5.49 -2.89
N TYR A 55 0.91 -5.03 -1.92
CA TYR A 55 0.46 -4.73 -0.55
C TYR A 55 -0.02 -3.27 -0.52
N LEU A 56 -1.35 -3.06 -0.38
CA LEU A 56 -1.99 -1.75 -0.54
C LEU A 56 -2.54 -1.25 0.81
N LEU A 57 -1.85 -0.27 1.39
CA LEU A 57 -2.04 0.21 2.76
C LEU A 57 -3.10 1.31 2.84
N HIS A 58 -4.00 1.25 3.84
CA HIS A 58 -5.02 2.27 4.09
C HIS A 58 -4.47 3.48 4.84
N GLY A 59 -5.27 4.55 4.92
CA GLY A 59 -4.97 5.78 5.65
C GLY A 59 -5.33 5.75 7.13
N LEU A 60 -5.03 6.85 7.84
CA LEU A 60 -5.41 7.02 9.24
C LEU A 60 -6.94 6.91 9.38
N THR A 61 -7.41 6.26 10.45
CA THR A 61 -8.82 5.94 10.74
C THR A 61 -9.51 4.98 9.75
N GLY A 62 -8.79 4.47 8.78
CA GLY A 62 -9.27 3.46 7.84
C GLY A 62 -9.02 2.03 8.34
N ASP A 63 -9.39 1.07 7.50
CA ASP A 63 -9.18 -0.35 7.73
C ASP A 63 -8.91 -1.13 6.43
N TYR A 64 -8.80 -2.45 6.53
CA TYR A 64 -8.47 -3.37 5.43
C TYR A 64 -9.53 -3.44 4.32
N VAL A 65 -10.75 -2.90 4.50
CA VAL A 65 -11.80 -2.91 3.48
C VAL A 65 -11.90 -1.62 2.67
N ASP A 66 -11.27 -0.54 3.13
CA ASP A 66 -11.43 0.81 2.56
C ASP A 66 -11.15 0.88 1.06
N TRP A 67 -10.02 0.37 0.61
CA TRP A 67 -9.68 0.39 -0.82
C TRP A 67 -10.71 -0.33 -1.69
N SER A 68 -11.27 -1.41 -1.18
CA SER A 68 -12.26 -2.23 -1.90
C SER A 68 -13.66 -1.64 -1.93
N THR A 69 -14.01 -0.80 -0.95
CA THR A 69 -15.35 -0.23 -0.78
C THR A 69 -15.47 1.21 -1.25
N ARG A 70 -14.34 1.94 -1.31
CA ARG A 70 -14.31 3.37 -1.63
C ARG A 70 -13.70 3.67 -3.01
N THR A 71 -13.27 2.63 -3.74
CA THR A 71 -12.69 2.76 -5.08
C THR A 71 -13.19 1.69 -6.04
N ASP A 72 -12.91 1.88 -7.32
CA ASP A 72 -13.17 0.90 -8.38
C ASP A 72 -12.05 -0.13 -8.53
N LEU A 73 -11.31 -0.43 -7.46
CA LEU A 73 -10.08 -1.23 -7.50
C LEU A 73 -10.28 -2.55 -8.26
N ALA A 74 -11.37 -3.30 -8.00
CA ALA A 74 -11.65 -4.55 -8.69
C ALA A 74 -11.82 -4.37 -10.21
N ARG A 75 -12.50 -3.31 -10.62
CA ARG A 75 -12.68 -2.98 -12.05
C ARG A 75 -11.35 -2.59 -12.70
N LEU A 76 -10.56 -1.76 -12.03
CA LEU A 76 -9.29 -1.25 -12.54
C LEU A 76 -8.19 -2.33 -12.60
N ALA A 77 -8.23 -3.31 -11.71
CA ALA A 77 -7.25 -4.38 -11.64
C ALA A 77 -7.68 -5.67 -12.37
N ARG A 78 -8.88 -5.72 -12.94
CA ARG A 78 -9.49 -6.93 -13.50
C ARG A 78 -8.57 -7.71 -14.43
N ASP A 79 -7.96 -7.02 -15.39
CA ASP A 79 -7.14 -7.62 -16.44
C ASP A 79 -5.64 -7.66 -16.10
N LEU A 80 -5.31 -7.34 -14.85
CA LEU A 80 -3.91 -7.31 -14.41
C LEU A 80 -3.54 -8.61 -13.67
N PRO A 81 -2.37 -9.20 -13.95
CA PRO A 81 -1.90 -10.40 -13.28
C PRO A 81 -1.36 -10.07 -11.86
N LEU A 82 -2.21 -9.51 -11.03
CA LEU A 82 -1.87 -9.04 -9.69
C LEU A 82 -2.77 -9.68 -8.62
N VAL A 83 -2.16 -10.15 -7.54
CA VAL A 83 -2.82 -10.36 -6.25
C VAL A 83 -2.67 -9.08 -5.45
N ILE A 84 -3.77 -8.46 -5.03
CA ILE A 84 -3.73 -7.22 -4.24
C ILE A 84 -4.15 -7.54 -2.81
N VAL A 85 -3.27 -7.26 -1.85
CA VAL A 85 -3.42 -7.54 -0.43
C VAL A 85 -3.62 -6.23 0.31
N MET A 86 -4.73 -6.08 1.01
CA MET A 86 -5.11 -4.88 1.75
C MET A 86 -5.13 -5.22 3.25
N PRO A 87 -4.02 -5.01 3.98
CA PRO A 87 -3.95 -5.33 5.41
C PRO A 87 -4.61 -4.27 6.28
N ASP A 88 -5.08 -4.70 7.45
CA ASP A 88 -5.37 -3.78 8.55
C ASP A 88 -4.05 -3.31 9.17
N GLY A 89 -3.85 -2.02 9.22
CA GLY A 89 -2.68 -1.37 9.83
C GLY A 89 -3.05 -0.57 11.07
N GLU A 90 -4.32 -0.60 11.47
CA GLU A 90 -4.86 0.25 12.54
C GLU A 90 -4.42 1.72 12.33
N ASN A 91 -4.26 2.47 13.41
CA ASN A 91 -3.68 3.82 13.37
C ASN A 91 -2.18 3.82 13.76
N ALA A 92 -1.44 2.75 13.40
CA ALA A 92 -0.09 2.52 13.92
C ALA A 92 1.03 3.03 12.99
N TRP A 93 0.67 3.77 11.94
CA TRP A 93 1.64 4.38 11.02
C TRP A 93 2.61 3.38 10.39
N TYR A 94 2.24 2.10 10.38
CA TYR A 94 3.06 1.02 9.84
C TYR A 94 4.50 1.03 10.39
N THR A 95 4.66 1.39 11.66
CA THR A 95 5.95 1.65 12.30
C THR A 95 6.14 0.75 13.53
N ASN A 96 7.35 0.25 13.72
CA ASN A 96 7.74 -0.42 14.96
C ASN A 96 7.86 0.65 16.05
N ALA A 97 7.04 0.56 17.09
CA ALA A 97 6.95 1.58 18.13
C ALA A 97 8.26 1.69 18.95
N ALA A 98 8.61 2.94 19.31
CA ALA A 98 9.83 3.25 20.06
C ALA A 98 9.83 2.69 21.49
N ASP A 99 8.66 2.56 22.10
CA ASP A 99 8.47 2.08 23.46
C ASP A 99 8.51 0.55 23.62
N LYS A 100 9.08 -0.18 22.64
CA LYS A 100 9.04 -1.64 22.52
C LYS A 100 7.61 -2.22 22.39
N GLY A 101 6.66 -1.38 21.98
CA GLY A 101 5.29 -1.74 21.70
C GLY A 101 5.11 -2.49 20.37
N PRO A 102 3.93 -2.41 19.76
CA PRO A 102 3.59 -3.15 18.54
C PRO A 102 4.56 -2.86 17.38
N ARG A 103 4.93 -3.89 16.63
CA ARG A 103 5.92 -3.86 15.54
C ARG A 103 5.24 -3.93 14.18
N PHE A 104 4.53 -2.87 13.80
CA PHE A 104 3.73 -2.87 12.57
C PHE A 104 4.55 -2.89 11.26
N GLU A 105 5.78 -2.37 11.25
CA GLU A 105 6.67 -2.51 10.08
C GLU A 105 7.02 -3.98 9.84
N ASP A 106 7.39 -4.72 10.89
CA ASP A 106 7.73 -6.14 10.79
C ASP A 106 6.50 -6.99 10.48
N TYR A 107 5.33 -6.64 11.04
CA TYR A 107 4.08 -7.29 10.67
C TYR A 107 3.84 -7.22 9.15
N ILE A 108 3.98 -6.05 8.53
CA ILE A 108 3.76 -5.87 7.09
C ILE A 108 4.86 -6.56 6.27
N ALA A 109 6.13 -6.33 6.61
CA ALA A 109 7.25 -6.72 5.77
C ALA A 109 7.67 -8.19 5.95
N ASP A 110 7.36 -8.80 7.08
CA ASP A 110 7.79 -10.17 7.40
C ASP A 110 6.58 -11.10 7.59
N ASP A 111 5.71 -10.87 8.60
CA ASP A 111 4.62 -11.79 8.93
C ASP A 111 3.58 -11.91 7.82
N LEU A 112 3.07 -10.77 7.33
CA LEU A 112 2.05 -10.73 6.29
C LEU A 112 2.60 -11.25 4.95
N VAL A 113 3.81 -10.87 4.57
CA VAL A 113 4.47 -11.37 3.35
C VAL A 113 4.57 -12.90 3.39
N LYS A 114 5.06 -13.46 4.51
CA LYS A 114 5.19 -14.90 4.68
C LYS A 114 3.84 -15.62 4.65
N ASP A 115 2.82 -15.06 5.29
CA ASP A 115 1.47 -15.63 5.32
C ASP A 115 0.85 -15.65 3.91
N VAL A 116 0.90 -14.53 3.20
CA VAL A 116 0.39 -14.41 1.82
C VAL A 116 1.10 -15.40 0.88
N GLU A 117 2.43 -15.54 0.99
CA GLU A 117 3.21 -16.49 0.19
C GLU A 117 2.92 -17.96 0.52
N SER A 118 2.43 -18.25 1.72
CA SER A 118 2.02 -19.60 2.12
C SER A 118 0.65 -19.97 1.57
N LYS A 119 -0.27 -19.00 1.42
CA LYS A 119 -1.68 -19.21 1.08
C LYS A 119 -2.02 -18.94 -0.38
N TYR A 120 -1.26 -18.07 -1.03
CA TYR A 120 -1.57 -17.62 -2.40
C TYR A 120 -0.42 -17.91 -3.36
N ARG A 121 -0.77 -18.14 -4.62
CA ARG A 121 0.21 -18.37 -5.70
C ARG A 121 0.87 -17.06 -6.12
N VAL A 122 1.79 -16.56 -5.30
CA VAL A 122 2.55 -15.35 -5.57
C VAL A 122 4.04 -15.64 -5.73
N ILE A 123 4.75 -14.80 -6.49
CA ILE A 123 6.19 -14.89 -6.70
C ILE A 123 6.92 -14.56 -5.40
N ARG A 124 7.62 -15.57 -4.84
CA ARG A 124 8.30 -15.49 -3.53
C ARG A 124 9.68 -14.84 -3.61
N SER A 125 9.74 -13.66 -4.20
CA SER A 125 10.96 -12.87 -4.28
C SER A 125 10.64 -11.38 -4.22
N ARG A 126 11.65 -10.53 -3.97
CA ARG A 126 11.45 -9.07 -4.01
C ARG A 126 10.85 -8.60 -5.34
N TYR A 127 11.23 -9.25 -6.45
CA TYR A 127 10.77 -8.90 -7.80
C TYR A 127 9.27 -9.18 -8.03
N GLY A 128 8.68 -10.01 -7.20
CA GLY A 128 7.25 -10.28 -7.17
C GLY A 128 6.45 -9.39 -6.23
N ARG A 129 7.09 -8.50 -5.44
CA ARG A 129 6.41 -7.73 -4.39
C ARG A 129 6.51 -6.23 -4.60
N ALA A 130 5.38 -5.56 -4.43
CA ALA A 130 5.28 -4.10 -4.35
C ALA A 130 4.47 -3.70 -3.12
N ILE A 131 4.71 -2.49 -2.63
CA ILE A 131 3.96 -1.90 -1.54
C ILE A 131 3.49 -0.49 -1.94
N ALA A 132 2.23 -0.16 -1.69
CA ALA A 132 1.72 1.18 -1.93
C ALA A 132 0.67 1.57 -0.88
N GLY A 133 0.28 2.82 -0.84
CA GLY A 133 -0.77 3.26 0.07
C GLY A 133 -1.08 4.74 -0.03
N LEU A 134 -2.13 5.17 0.68
CA LEU A 134 -2.54 6.56 0.75
C LEU A 134 -2.27 7.17 2.13
N SER A 135 -1.97 8.46 2.19
CA SER A 135 -1.87 9.22 3.45
C SER A 135 -0.90 8.58 4.45
N MET A 136 -1.37 8.12 5.61
CA MET A 136 -0.62 7.29 6.56
C MET A 136 -0.05 6.03 5.88
N GLY A 137 -0.83 5.36 5.03
CA GLY A 137 -0.38 4.19 4.27
C GLY A 137 0.64 4.54 3.19
N GLY A 138 0.54 5.73 2.58
CA GLY A 138 1.54 6.25 1.66
C GLY A 138 2.90 6.48 2.33
N TYR A 139 2.88 7.06 3.52
CA TYR A 139 4.08 7.16 4.37
C TYR A 139 4.63 5.77 4.69
N GLY A 140 3.78 4.85 5.18
CA GLY A 140 4.19 3.49 5.53
C GLY A 140 4.80 2.74 4.35
N ALA A 141 4.18 2.82 3.17
CA ALA A 141 4.64 2.14 1.96
C ALA A 141 5.99 2.66 1.48
N LEU A 142 6.17 3.98 1.39
CA LEU A 142 7.43 4.60 0.98
C LEU A 142 8.53 4.32 2.00
N LYS A 143 8.24 4.48 3.30
CA LYS A 143 9.18 4.19 4.38
C LYS A 143 9.66 2.73 4.34
N ILE A 144 8.72 1.78 4.31
CA ILE A 144 9.06 0.35 4.30
C ILE A 144 9.80 -0.01 3.02
N GLY A 145 9.36 0.47 1.86
CA GLY A 145 10.04 0.23 0.59
C GLY A 145 11.50 0.70 0.58
N LEU A 146 11.77 1.89 1.13
CA LEU A 146 13.11 2.44 1.21
C LEU A 146 13.99 1.75 2.28
N LYS A 147 13.42 1.36 3.43
CA LYS A 147 14.14 0.67 4.51
C LYS A 147 14.37 -0.82 4.24
N ARG A 148 13.47 -1.45 3.51
CA ARG A 148 13.48 -2.90 3.23
C ARG A 148 13.56 -3.20 1.72
N PRO A 149 14.57 -2.66 1.01
CA PRO A 149 14.69 -2.80 -0.46
C PRO A 149 14.93 -4.25 -0.90
N ASN A 150 15.29 -5.13 0.01
CA ASN A 150 15.38 -6.57 -0.22
C ASN A 150 14.01 -7.29 -0.16
N VAL A 151 12.95 -6.63 0.30
CA VAL A 151 11.60 -7.20 0.38
C VAL A 151 10.74 -6.76 -0.80
N PHE A 152 10.78 -5.49 -1.19
CA PHE A 152 9.94 -4.91 -2.22
C PHE A 152 10.76 -4.36 -3.39
N SER A 153 10.30 -4.57 -4.63
CA SER A 153 10.91 -4.01 -5.85
C SER A 153 10.25 -2.73 -6.34
N ALA A 154 9.07 -2.40 -5.82
CA ALA A 154 8.38 -1.15 -6.10
C ALA A 154 7.68 -0.62 -4.84
N ALA A 155 7.68 0.71 -4.67
CA ALA A 155 7.01 1.40 -3.57
C ALA A 155 6.24 2.62 -4.10
N GLY A 156 4.97 2.79 -3.69
CA GLY A 156 4.14 3.90 -4.14
C GLY A 156 3.42 4.61 -3.00
N GLY A 157 3.29 5.93 -3.11
CA GLY A 157 2.55 6.74 -2.14
C GLY A 157 1.62 7.75 -2.80
N PHE A 158 0.36 7.76 -2.34
CA PHE A 158 -0.64 8.74 -2.72
C PHE A 158 -0.87 9.70 -1.56
N SER A 159 -0.70 11.01 -1.79
CA SER A 159 -0.93 12.01 -0.73
C SER A 159 -0.25 11.64 0.58
N SER A 160 1.02 11.25 0.52
CA SER A 160 1.72 10.62 1.65
C SER A 160 1.97 11.57 2.80
N ALA A 161 1.66 11.15 4.03
CA ALA A 161 1.84 11.96 5.25
C ALA A 161 3.29 11.90 5.76
N LEU A 162 4.25 12.37 4.94
CA LEU A 162 5.69 12.19 5.14
C LEU A 162 6.28 13.00 6.30
N GLY A 163 5.59 14.04 6.73
CA GLY A 163 6.05 14.88 7.84
C GLY A 163 5.75 14.33 9.25
N VAL A 164 5.20 13.13 9.39
CA VAL A 164 4.73 12.59 10.67
C VAL A 164 5.83 12.45 11.73
N THR A 165 7.08 12.37 11.32
CA THR A 165 8.24 12.33 12.23
C THR A 165 8.65 13.73 12.73
N ASP A 166 8.17 14.81 12.10
CA ASP A 166 8.40 16.17 12.53
C ASP A 166 7.46 16.54 13.71
N PRO A 167 8.00 17.01 14.85
CA PRO A 167 7.19 17.52 15.95
C PRO A 167 6.14 18.57 15.54
N ALA A 168 6.48 19.48 14.62
CA ALA A 168 5.55 20.49 14.12
C ALA A 168 4.35 19.88 13.36
N PHE A 169 4.53 18.73 12.71
CA PHE A 169 3.43 17.99 12.13
C PHE A 169 2.54 17.36 13.22
N VAL A 170 3.16 16.79 14.26
CA VAL A 170 2.44 16.18 15.41
C VAL A 170 1.57 17.23 16.12
N ASP A 171 2.05 18.45 16.26
CA ASP A 171 1.30 19.55 16.88
C ASP A 171 0.01 19.93 16.12
N ARG A 172 -0.04 19.66 14.83
CA ARG A 172 -1.26 19.83 13.99
C ARG A 172 -2.28 18.70 14.16
N LEU A 173 -1.89 17.61 14.85
CA LEU A 173 -2.73 16.45 15.12
C LEU A 173 -2.89 16.22 16.64
N PRO A 174 -3.46 17.18 17.39
CA PRO A 174 -3.48 17.12 18.87
C PRO A 174 -4.18 15.86 19.40
N ALA A 175 -5.22 15.37 18.72
CA ALA A 175 -5.93 14.15 19.11
C ALA A 175 -5.07 12.88 18.99
N HIS A 176 -3.98 12.91 18.23
CA HIS A 176 -3.08 11.77 18.00
C HIS A 176 -1.70 11.95 18.62
N ARG A 177 -1.46 13.08 19.31
CA ARG A 177 -0.13 13.45 19.85
C ARG A 177 0.46 12.35 20.76
N ASP A 178 -0.30 11.85 21.71
CA ASP A 178 0.19 10.83 22.65
C ASP A 178 0.50 9.51 21.94
N GLN A 179 -0.33 9.13 20.98
CA GLN A 179 -0.11 7.96 20.16
C GLN A 179 1.18 8.10 19.30
N LEU A 180 1.35 9.24 18.64
CA LEU A 180 2.53 9.51 17.82
C LEU A 180 3.80 9.57 18.65
N ASN A 181 3.75 10.11 19.87
CA ASN A 181 4.88 10.11 20.80
C ASN A 181 5.24 8.70 21.28
N ARG A 182 4.27 7.81 21.49
CA ARG A 182 4.56 6.39 21.80
C ARG A 182 5.19 5.69 20.60
N ILE A 183 4.68 5.94 19.39
CA ILE A 183 5.20 5.30 18.17
C ILE A 183 6.61 5.77 17.85
N TYR A 184 6.86 7.09 17.87
CA TYR A 184 8.12 7.66 17.38
C TYR A 184 9.09 8.08 18.48
N GLY A 185 8.66 8.06 19.73
CA GLY A 185 9.44 8.59 20.85
C GLY A 185 9.45 10.13 20.90
N PRO A 186 10.22 10.71 21.84
CA PRO A 186 10.38 12.16 21.96
C PRO A 186 11.05 12.76 20.73
N PRO A 187 11.00 14.10 20.55
CA PRO A 187 11.78 14.80 19.53
C PRO A 187 13.24 14.35 19.53
N ALA A 188 13.83 14.20 18.32
CA ALA A 188 15.22 13.75 18.13
C ALA A 188 15.53 12.31 18.60
N SER A 189 14.52 11.49 18.90
CA SER A 189 14.74 10.06 19.18
C SER A 189 15.26 9.32 17.93
N ASP A 190 16.03 8.25 18.13
CA ASP A 190 16.50 7.39 17.02
C ASP A 190 15.35 6.84 16.18
N THR A 191 14.22 6.54 16.82
CA THR A 191 13.02 6.06 16.09
C THR A 191 12.46 7.12 15.17
N ARG A 192 12.41 8.40 15.56
CA ARG A 192 12.00 9.49 14.67
C ARG A 192 12.96 9.61 13.49
N ILE A 193 14.26 9.68 13.76
CA ILE A 193 15.29 9.83 12.75
C ILE A 193 15.27 8.66 11.75
N THR A 194 15.23 7.43 12.25
CA THR A 194 15.29 6.22 11.39
C THR A 194 14.03 5.97 10.61
N ASN A 195 12.90 6.59 10.98
CA ASN A 195 11.62 6.48 10.28
C ASN A 195 11.27 7.74 9.45
N ASP A 196 12.13 8.74 9.43
CA ASP A 196 11.98 9.87 8.53
C ASP A 196 12.34 9.46 7.10
N VAL A 197 11.36 9.52 6.21
CA VAL A 197 11.52 9.14 4.80
C VAL A 197 12.44 10.12 4.06
N LEU A 198 12.54 11.35 4.55
CA LEU A 198 13.38 12.40 3.93
C LEU A 198 14.87 12.18 4.22
N ILE A 199 15.22 11.43 5.29
CA ILE A 199 16.61 11.16 5.68
C ILE A 199 17.16 9.88 5.01
N ALA A 200 16.51 9.29 4.04
CA ALA A 200 17.01 8.11 3.32
C ALA A 200 18.49 8.27 2.81
N GLU A 201 19.34 8.96 3.58
CA GLU A 201 20.71 9.36 3.25
C GLU A 201 21.69 8.19 3.09
N LYS A 202 21.32 7.01 3.58
CA LYS A 202 22.18 5.82 3.57
C LYS A 202 21.74 4.76 2.56
N ALA A 203 20.72 5.06 1.74
CA ALA A 203 20.21 4.10 0.78
C ALA A 203 21.16 3.97 -0.41
N ASP A 204 21.56 2.77 -0.74
CA ASP A 204 22.28 2.45 -1.98
C ASP A 204 21.32 2.60 -3.18
N PRO A 205 21.52 3.58 -4.08
CA PRO A 205 20.62 3.81 -5.21
C PRO A 205 20.42 2.58 -6.10
N SER A 206 21.43 1.71 -6.21
CA SER A 206 21.37 0.50 -7.05
C SER A 206 20.40 -0.56 -6.52
N ARG A 207 20.05 -0.51 -5.23
CA ARG A 207 19.17 -1.46 -4.56
C ARG A 207 17.77 -0.93 -4.29
N MET A 208 17.54 0.38 -4.57
CA MET A 208 16.24 0.99 -4.31
C MET A 208 15.10 0.35 -5.12
N PRO A 209 13.88 0.31 -4.57
CA PRO A 209 12.70 -0.03 -5.34
C PRO A 209 12.44 1.02 -6.42
N ALA A 210 11.65 0.68 -7.44
CA ALA A 210 11.01 1.70 -8.26
C ALA A 210 10.05 2.52 -7.38
N ILE A 211 10.13 3.85 -7.45
CA ILE A 211 9.41 4.75 -6.56
C ILE A 211 8.35 5.53 -7.34
N TYR A 212 7.12 5.55 -6.82
CA TYR A 212 6.00 6.34 -7.32
C TYR A 212 5.48 7.27 -6.23
N ILE A 213 5.33 8.55 -6.55
CA ILE A 213 4.82 9.57 -5.64
C ILE A 213 3.72 10.34 -6.38
N ASP A 214 2.58 10.50 -5.74
CA ASP A 214 1.42 11.18 -6.33
C ASP A 214 0.71 12.01 -5.26
N CYS A 215 0.46 13.30 -5.55
CA CYS A 215 -0.21 14.19 -4.62
C CYS A 215 -1.05 15.23 -5.35
N GLY A 216 -2.23 15.54 -4.81
CA GLY A 216 -3.10 16.56 -5.36
C GLY A 216 -2.58 17.97 -5.09
N THR A 217 -2.83 18.91 -6.03
CA THR A 217 -2.42 20.33 -5.87
C THR A 217 -3.13 21.04 -4.73
N ASP A 218 -4.32 20.57 -4.36
CA ASP A 218 -5.13 21.13 -3.27
C ASP A 218 -5.01 20.31 -1.96
N ASP A 219 -4.01 19.40 -1.91
CA ASP A 219 -3.77 18.55 -0.75
C ASP A 219 -2.81 19.24 0.24
N GLY A 220 -3.20 19.31 1.51
CA GLY A 220 -2.37 19.89 2.56
C GLY A 220 -1.04 19.16 2.83
N LEU A 221 -0.83 17.99 2.21
CA LEU A 221 0.41 17.21 2.31
C LEU A 221 1.35 17.41 1.10
N LEU A 222 0.97 18.27 0.13
CA LEU A 222 1.72 18.47 -1.10
C LEU A 222 3.19 18.83 -0.85
N GLU A 223 3.47 19.78 0.05
CA GLU A 223 4.83 20.23 0.29
C GLU A 223 5.75 19.13 0.82
N SER A 224 5.26 18.23 1.66
CA SER A 224 6.05 17.08 2.14
C SER A 224 6.34 16.07 1.02
N ASN A 225 5.42 15.90 0.06
CA ASN A 225 5.62 15.03 -1.10
C ASN A 225 6.62 15.64 -2.09
N ARG A 226 6.59 16.95 -2.30
CA ARG A 226 7.61 17.71 -3.05
C ARG A 226 9.00 17.58 -2.41
N ALA A 227 9.06 17.69 -1.08
CA ALA A 227 10.32 17.55 -0.33
C ALA A 227 10.96 16.16 -0.52
N LEU A 228 10.16 15.08 -0.51
CA LEU A 228 10.66 13.74 -0.81
C LEU A 228 11.18 13.65 -2.25
N ALA A 229 10.42 14.13 -3.24
CA ALA A 229 10.86 14.12 -4.64
C ALA A 229 12.20 14.87 -4.81
N ALA A 230 12.35 16.02 -4.16
CA ALA A 230 13.61 16.78 -4.17
C ALA A 230 14.75 16.02 -3.50
N ALA A 231 14.50 15.34 -2.37
CA ALA A 231 15.50 14.53 -1.65
C ALA A 231 15.97 13.33 -2.50
N LEU A 232 15.06 12.63 -3.17
CA LEU A 232 15.38 11.52 -4.07
C LEU A 232 16.21 12.01 -5.27
N LYS A 233 15.80 13.13 -5.89
CA LYS A 233 16.53 13.76 -6.99
C LYS A 233 17.98 14.11 -6.58
N LYS A 234 18.16 14.75 -5.42
CA LYS A 234 19.48 15.12 -4.88
C LYS A 234 20.41 13.91 -4.73
N ARG A 235 19.86 12.72 -4.53
CA ARG A 235 20.58 11.45 -4.33
C ARG A 235 20.77 10.64 -5.58
N GLY A 236 20.22 11.07 -6.71
CA GLY A 236 20.24 10.30 -7.94
C GLY A 236 19.38 9.03 -7.90
N ILE A 237 18.42 8.96 -6.97
CA ILE A 237 17.46 7.85 -6.89
C ILE A 237 16.34 8.11 -7.89
N ALA A 238 16.09 7.17 -8.80
CA ALA A 238 15.03 7.29 -9.80
C ALA A 238 13.64 7.18 -9.15
N TYR A 239 12.74 8.04 -9.56
CA TYR A 239 11.35 8.04 -9.12
C TYR A 239 10.41 8.58 -10.22
N GLU A 240 9.13 8.27 -10.14
CA GLU A 240 8.05 8.90 -10.91
C GLU A 240 7.22 9.77 -9.96
N TYR A 241 7.01 11.04 -10.32
CA TYR A 241 6.29 12.02 -9.50
C TYR A 241 5.15 12.65 -10.28
N HIS A 242 3.97 12.62 -9.69
CA HIS A 242 2.77 13.24 -10.24
C HIS A 242 2.20 14.27 -9.26
N GLU A 243 1.93 15.45 -9.79
CA GLU A 243 1.24 16.54 -9.11
C GLU A 243 0.14 17.03 -10.04
N VAL A 244 -1.12 16.76 -9.68
CA VAL A 244 -2.27 17.04 -10.53
C VAL A 244 -3.44 17.60 -9.70
N PRO A 245 -4.40 18.32 -10.31
CA PRO A 245 -5.54 18.88 -9.58
C PRO A 245 -6.29 17.84 -8.74
N GLY A 246 -6.46 18.14 -7.46
CA GLY A 246 -7.20 17.31 -6.51
C GLY A 246 -6.78 17.54 -5.07
N ALA A 247 -7.61 17.07 -4.15
CA ALA A 247 -7.45 17.21 -2.71
C ALA A 247 -7.29 15.84 -2.02
N HIS A 248 -7.11 15.83 -0.72
CA HIS A 248 -6.98 14.64 0.13
C HIS A 248 -8.29 13.86 0.19
N SER A 249 -8.59 13.06 -0.84
CA SER A 249 -9.91 12.43 -0.97
C SER A 249 -9.88 11.10 -1.72
N TRP A 250 -10.83 10.22 -1.38
CA TRP A 250 -11.02 8.94 -2.07
C TRP A 250 -11.28 9.10 -3.57
N GLY A 251 -12.01 10.15 -3.98
CA GLY A 251 -12.23 10.43 -5.40
C GLY A 251 -10.93 10.76 -6.15
N TYR A 252 -9.98 11.42 -5.48
CA TYR A 252 -8.64 11.64 -6.03
C TYR A 252 -7.89 10.31 -6.16
N TRP A 253 -7.75 9.55 -5.10
CA TRP A 253 -6.99 8.30 -5.09
C TRP A 253 -7.56 7.25 -6.03
N ASN A 254 -8.91 7.17 -6.17
CA ASN A 254 -9.55 6.30 -7.15
C ASN A 254 -9.08 6.59 -8.58
N ARG A 255 -9.10 7.88 -9.00
CA ARG A 255 -8.59 8.26 -10.31
C ARG A 255 -7.10 7.99 -10.50
N ARG A 256 -6.30 8.13 -9.42
CA ARG A 256 -4.86 7.90 -9.50
C ARG A 256 -4.47 6.44 -9.62
N LEU A 257 -5.32 5.50 -9.19
CA LEU A 257 -5.14 4.07 -9.46
C LEU A 257 -5.07 3.76 -10.96
N GLU A 258 -5.78 4.50 -11.81
CA GLU A 258 -5.76 4.32 -13.28
C GLU A 258 -4.37 4.59 -13.89
N VAL A 259 -3.57 5.43 -13.25
CA VAL A 259 -2.18 5.72 -13.66
C VAL A 259 -1.19 4.80 -12.96
N PHE A 260 -1.39 4.59 -11.65
CA PHE A 260 -0.49 3.80 -10.82
C PHE A 260 -0.44 2.32 -11.21
N LEU A 261 -1.57 1.67 -11.45
CA LEU A 261 -1.59 0.23 -11.74
C LEU A 261 -0.83 -0.12 -13.03
N PRO A 262 -1.00 0.60 -14.17
CA PRO A 262 -0.16 0.39 -15.34
C PRO A 262 1.32 0.69 -15.10
N TRP A 263 1.65 1.73 -14.32
CA TRP A 263 3.03 2.01 -13.93
C TRP A 263 3.63 0.85 -13.14
N LEU A 264 2.89 0.30 -12.17
CA LEU A 264 3.35 -0.82 -11.35
C LEU A 264 3.67 -2.06 -12.20
N VAL A 265 2.83 -2.38 -13.19
CA VAL A 265 3.08 -3.50 -14.10
C VAL A 265 4.38 -3.29 -14.90
N ARG A 266 4.64 -2.05 -15.37
CA ARG A 266 5.92 -1.71 -16.02
C ARG A 266 7.10 -1.82 -15.06
N ALA A 267 6.94 -1.32 -13.82
CA ALA A 267 7.99 -1.39 -12.79
C ALA A 267 8.41 -2.83 -12.48
N PHE A 268 7.47 -3.74 -12.39
CA PHE A 268 7.77 -5.17 -12.21
C PHE A 268 8.56 -5.77 -13.37
N ARG A 269 8.17 -5.47 -14.62
CA ARG A 269 8.90 -5.95 -15.81
C ARG A 269 10.35 -5.45 -15.84
N ASN A 270 10.56 -4.19 -15.50
CA ASN A 270 11.88 -3.58 -15.47
C ASN A 270 12.77 -4.13 -14.34
N ALA A 271 12.16 -4.60 -13.25
CA ALA A 271 12.90 -5.18 -12.12
C ALA A 271 13.43 -6.60 -12.42
N GLU A 272 12.77 -7.36 -13.30
CA GLU A 272 13.20 -8.71 -13.71
C GLU A 272 14.38 -8.69 -14.68
N GLY A 273 14.57 -7.60 -15.40
CA GLY A 273 15.66 -7.42 -16.37
C GLY A 273 16.96 -6.88 -15.75
N ARG A 274 17.01 -6.67 -14.44
CA ARG A 274 18.17 -6.19 -13.69
C ARG A 274 18.76 -7.31 -12.84
#